data_d21286e6e0a49c4dfadc21be39384e64
#
_entry.id   d21286e6e0a49c4dfadc21be39384e64
#
_cell.length_a   1.000
_cell.length_b   1.000
_cell.length_c   1.000
_cell.angle_alpha   90.00
_cell.angle_beta   90.00
_cell.angle_gamma   90.00
#
_symmetry.space_group_name_H-M   'P 1'
#
loop_
_entity.id
_entity.type
_entity.pdbx_description
1 polymer ?
#
loop_
_entity_poly.entity_id
_entity_poly.type
_entity_poly.pdbx_seq_one_letter_code
_entity_poly.pdbx_strand_id
1 'polypeptide(L)'
;MNFKKFYNKIWNPASSKIKSNDVKFLIIRFSSIGDIVLTTPVIRCLRKKYPGATIHYLTKKKFATILQSNPYLDKVLLLEDNFNKTVQEIENEEYDYIIDLHHNLRTLRIKNLIRDVPFYSFNKLNIKKWIYTNFKINTLPQVHIVDRYMATVEKLGVVNDGLGLDYFIPESEKVKEGDIPFSHLHGYVAIAIGAAHNTKKLPVEKLKELVEKIKHPVILLGGKEDLSNGEKIAETDPIKIYNACGKFSLNESADIVRNAKLVISHDTGMMHIAAAFKKNILSVWGNTVPSFGMTPYKTNYEVFQVNKLWCRPCSKTGFDKCPLGHFKCMNEQSMDAIALTAETYLGKEIKN
;
A
#
# COMPACT_ATOMS: atom_id res chain seq x y z
N MET A 1 -1.03 42.07 6.38
CA MET A 1 -2.00 41.06 6.83
C MET A 1 -3.37 41.52 6.40
N ASN A 2 -4.02 40.81 5.47
CA ASN A 2 -5.22 41.30 4.77
C ASN A 2 -6.49 40.91 5.56
N PHE A 3 -7.00 41.80 6.41
CA PHE A 3 -8.15 41.60 7.31
C PHE A 3 -9.43 41.15 6.59
N LYS A 4 -9.64 41.49 5.31
CA LYS A 4 -10.77 41.01 4.50
C LYS A 4 -10.73 39.50 4.19
N LYS A 5 -9.54 38.93 4.01
CA LYS A 5 -9.36 37.46 3.80
C LYS A 5 -9.67 36.68 5.07
N PHE A 6 -9.37 37.28 6.24
CA PHE A 6 -9.60 36.69 7.56
C PHE A 6 -11.11 36.64 7.93
N TYR A 7 -11.87 37.70 7.65
CA TYR A 7 -13.28 37.79 8.00
C TYR A 7 -14.16 36.84 7.19
N ASN A 8 -13.89 36.66 5.90
CA ASN A 8 -14.64 35.74 5.04
C ASN A 8 -14.38 34.25 5.37
N LYS A 9 -13.27 33.90 6.01
CA LYS A 9 -12.88 32.53 6.38
C LYS A 9 -13.58 32.04 7.66
N ILE A 10 -13.97 32.95 8.56
CA ILE A 10 -14.56 32.61 9.89
C ILE A 10 -16.10 32.47 9.82
N TRP A 11 -16.79 33.25 9.01
CA TRP A 11 -18.26 33.36 9.04
C TRP A 11 -19.02 32.58 7.97
N ASN A 12 -18.35 32.00 6.98
CA ASN A 12 -19.04 31.20 5.97
C ASN A 12 -18.20 30.02 5.47
N PRO A 13 -17.99 28.97 6.29
CA PRO A 13 -17.17 27.83 5.89
C PRO A 13 -17.83 26.90 4.84
N ALA A 14 -19.10 27.11 4.51
CA ALA A 14 -19.87 26.18 3.66
C ALA A 14 -20.34 26.76 2.31
N SER A 15 -20.08 28.03 2.00
CA SER A 15 -20.68 28.64 0.78
C SER A 15 -19.74 29.49 -0.06
N SER A 16 -18.47 29.69 0.28
CA SER A 16 -17.55 30.24 -0.70
C SER A 16 -17.29 29.19 -1.77
N LYS A 17 -17.87 29.36 -2.96
CA LYS A 17 -17.48 28.61 -4.17
C LYS A 17 -15.95 28.66 -4.25
N ILE A 18 -15.30 27.54 -3.92
CA ILE A 18 -13.85 27.37 -4.07
C ILE A 18 -13.59 27.68 -5.54
N LYS A 19 -12.91 28.81 -5.84
CA LYS A 19 -12.48 29.10 -7.20
C LYS A 19 -11.53 27.99 -7.62
N SER A 20 -11.93 27.18 -8.59
CA SER A 20 -11.30 25.90 -8.93
C SER A 20 -9.86 25.98 -9.42
N ASN A 21 -9.33 27.16 -9.68
CA ASN A 21 -8.06 27.33 -10.40
C ASN A 21 -6.85 27.76 -9.55
N ASP A 22 -7.00 28.06 -8.24
CA ASP A 22 -5.91 28.56 -7.40
C ASP A 22 -5.83 27.91 -6.01
N VAL A 23 -6.48 26.75 -5.83
CA VAL A 23 -6.53 26.09 -4.51
C VAL A 23 -5.30 25.22 -4.32
N LYS A 24 -4.63 25.36 -3.17
CA LYS A 24 -3.46 24.55 -2.80
C LYS A 24 -3.81 23.51 -1.74
N PHE A 25 -3.53 22.25 -2.03
CA PHE A 25 -3.74 21.11 -1.12
C PHE A 25 -2.41 20.48 -0.71
N LEU A 26 -2.28 20.17 0.57
CA LEU A 26 -1.23 19.31 1.08
C LEU A 26 -1.83 17.99 1.56
N ILE A 27 -1.41 16.87 0.98
CA ILE A 27 -1.75 15.53 1.46
C ILE A 27 -0.57 15.02 2.30
N ILE A 28 -0.84 14.44 3.47
CA ILE A 28 0.22 13.94 4.36
C ILE A 28 0.08 12.44 4.59
N ARG A 29 1.07 11.65 4.14
CA ARG A 29 1.25 10.24 4.53
C ARG A 29 2.73 9.87 4.54
N PHE A 30 3.33 9.70 5.72
CA PHE A 30 4.78 9.51 5.87
C PHE A 30 5.27 8.11 5.50
N SER A 31 4.45 7.09 5.63
CA SER A 31 4.77 5.66 5.47
C SER A 31 3.50 4.82 5.56
N SER A 32 3.47 3.54 5.23
CA SER A 32 4.48 2.73 4.55
C SER A 32 4.15 2.61 3.05
N ILE A 33 4.88 1.74 2.29
CA ILE A 33 4.64 1.55 0.85
C ILE A 33 3.16 1.31 0.56
N GLY A 34 2.57 0.26 1.13
CA GLY A 34 1.17 -0.08 0.90
C GLY A 34 0.19 1.02 1.31
N ASP A 35 0.44 1.66 2.45
CA ASP A 35 -0.40 2.75 2.92
C ASP A 35 -0.39 3.97 1.99
N ILE A 36 0.76 4.28 1.37
CA ILE A 36 0.88 5.38 0.41
C ILE A 36 0.13 5.01 -0.88
N VAL A 37 0.32 3.81 -1.40
CA VAL A 37 -0.43 3.32 -2.57
C VAL A 37 -1.94 3.37 -2.32
N LEU A 38 -2.40 3.02 -1.12
CA LEU A 38 -3.80 3.10 -0.73
C LEU A 38 -4.36 4.53 -0.66
N THR A 39 -3.52 5.58 -0.68
CA THR A 39 -3.98 6.98 -0.75
C THR A 39 -4.15 7.50 -2.17
N THR A 40 -3.70 6.79 -3.20
CA THR A 40 -3.70 7.28 -4.58
C THR A 40 -5.09 7.61 -5.13
N PRO A 41 -6.19 6.92 -4.76
CA PRO A 41 -7.54 7.36 -5.15
C PRO A 41 -7.90 8.75 -4.64
N VAL A 42 -7.44 9.15 -3.44
CA VAL A 42 -7.66 10.50 -2.91
C VAL A 42 -6.98 11.54 -3.79
N ILE A 43 -5.72 11.27 -4.19
CA ILE A 43 -4.93 12.17 -5.06
C ILE A 43 -5.65 12.35 -6.40
N ARG A 44 -5.98 11.24 -7.07
CA ARG A 44 -6.65 11.24 -8.39
C ARG A 44 -8.01 11.93 -8.33
N CYS A 45 -8.85 11.57 -7.38
CA CYS A 45 -10.21 12.14 -7.25
C CYS A 45 -10.17 13.62 -6.88
N LEU A 46 -9.18 14.04 -6.08
CA LEU A 46 -8.95 15.45 -5.76
C LEU A 46 -8.58 16.25 -7.03
N ARG A 47 -7.63 15.73 -7.84
CA ARG A 47 -7.25 16.32 -9.13
C ARG A 47 -8.43 16.40 -10.10
N LYS A 48 -9.24 15.35 -10.19
CA LYS A 48 -10.45 15.33 -11.03
C LYS A 48 -11.46 16.40 -10.61
N LYS A 49 -11.63 16.60 -9.29
CA LYS A 49 -12.58 17.61 -8.75
C LYS A 49 -12.06 19.03 -8.92
N TYR A 50 -10.74 19.21 -8.79
CA TYR A 50 -10.07 20.51 -8.87
C TYR A 50 -8.92 20.45 -9.90
N PRO A 51 -9.23 20.51 -11.21
CA PRO A 51 -8.21 20.31 -12.26
C PRO A 51 -7.06 21.34 -12.22
N GLY A 52 -7.36 22.59 -11.84
CA GLY A 52 -6.39 23.67 -11.72
C GLY A 52 -5.73 23.81 -10.35
N ALA A 53 -6.02 22.94 -9.39
CA ALA A 53 -5.43 23.02 -8.05
C ALA A 53 -3.94 22.66 -8.05
N THR A 54 -3.18 23.20 -7.09
CA THR A 54 -1.84 22.72 -6.75
C THR A 54 -1.97 21.64 -5.68
N ILE A 55 -1.51 20.42 -5.96
CA ILE A 55 -1.59 19.28 -5.06
C ILE A 55 -0.19 18.80 -4.71
N HIS A 56 0.22 19.03 -3.47
CA HIS A 56 1.49 18.54 -2.95
C HIS A 56 1.27 17.35 -2.01
N TYR A 57 2.30 16.51 -1.90
CA TYR A 57 2.26 15.33 -1.02
C TYR A 57 3.49 15.27 -0.12
N LEU A 58 3.31 15.21 1.18
CA LEU A 58 4.39 15.11 2.17
C LEU A 58 4.61 13.66 2.61
N THR A 59 5.80 13.14 2.35
CA THR A 59 6.20 11.77 2.73
C THR A 59 7.65 11.71 3.20
N LYS A 60 8.11 10.56 3.73
CA LYS A 60 9.52 10.34 4.02
C LYS A 60 10.31 10.07 2.75
N LYS A 61 11.58 10.52 2.70
CA LYS A 61 12.50 10.36 1.56
C LYS A 61 12.49 8.96 0.96
N LYS A 62 12.57 7.90 1.79
CA LYS A 62 12.59 6.50 1.33
C LYS A 62 11.34 6.01 0.61
N PHE A 63 10.25 6.76 0.64
CA PHE A 63 8.98 6.41 -0.01
C PHE A 63 8.60 7.37 -1.14
N ALA A 64 9.41 8.39 -1.40
CA ALA A 64 9.12 9.41 -2.41
C ALA A 64 8.97 8.82 -3.82
N THR A 65 9.77 7.81 -4.16
CA THR A 65 9.74 7.15 -5.48
C THR A 65 8.37 6.59 -5.87
N ILE A 66 7.53 6.22 -4.88
CA ILE A 66 6.15 5.74 -5.12
C ILE A 66 5.28 6.82 -5.79
N LEU A 67 5.61 8.08 -5.57
CA LEU A 67 4.77 9.23 -5.93
C LEU A 67 5.40 10.13 -7.00
N GLN A 68 6.70 10.03 -7.24
CA GLN A 68 7.44 10.94 -8.12
C GLN A 68 6.91 10.98 -9.56
N SER A 69 6.39 9.85 -10.05
CA SER A 69 5.81 9.75 -11.40
C SER A 69 4.28 9.87 -11.43
N ASN A 70 3.67 10.27 -10.31
CA ASN A 70 2.21 10.40 -10.25
C ASN A 70 1.77 11.69 -10.95
N PRO A 71 1.05 11.62 -12.09
CA PRO A 71 0.69 12.79 -12.89
C PRO A 71 -0.38 13.68 -12.22
N TYR A 72 -0.95 13.24 -11.12
CA TYR A 72 -1.95 14.01 -10.36
C TYR A 72 -1.34 14.87 -9.26
N LEU A 73 -0.01 14.77 -9.03
CA LEU A 73 0.74 15.57 -8.07
C LEU A 73 1.61 16.60 -8.78
N ASP A 74 1.69 17.79 -8.20
CA ASP A 74 2.60 18.84 -8.69
C ASP A 74 3.97 18.78 -7.98
N LYS A 75 3.98 18.37 -6.70
CA LYS A 75 5.23 18.28 -5.93
C LYS A 75 5.14 17.21 -4.83
N VAL A 76 6.24 16.49 -4.63
CA VAL A 76 6.44 15.61 -3.48
C VAL A 76 7.39 16.28 -2.50
N LEU A 77 6.88 16.68 -1.34
CA LEU A 77 7.65 17.22 -0.23
C LEU A 77 8.24 16.09 0.61
N LEU A 78 9.44 16.32 1.14
CA LEU A 78 10.12 15.35 1.98
C LEU A 78 10.01 15.74 3.46
N LEU A 79 9.69 14.78 4.29
CA LEU A 79 9.79 14.96 5.73
C LEU A 79 11.28 14.99 6.10
N GLU A 80 11.77 16.17 6.44
CA GLU A 80 13.16 16.41 6.84
C GLU A 80 13.45 15.86 8.24
N ASP A 81 14.70 15.53 8.53
CA ASP A 81 15.15 15.14 9.86
C ASP A 81 14.98 16.31 10.85
N ASN A 82 15.29 17.52 10.41
CA ASN A 82 14.92 18.74 11.11
C ASN A 82 13.45 19.08 10.85
N PHE A 83 12.59 18.68 11.76
CA PHE A 83 11.15 18.88 11.66
C PHE A 83 10.72 20.34 11.45
N ASN A 84 11.47 21.31 12.02
CA ASN A 84 11.15 22.73 11.86
C ASN A 84 11.33 23.22 10.42
N LYS A 85 12.29 22.64 9.65
CA LYS A 85 12.44 22.93 8.23
C LYS A 85 11.19 22.46 7.45
N THR A 86 10.68 21.26 7.75
CA THR A 86 9.44 20.77 7.14
C THR A 86 8.27 21.71 7.43
N VAL A 87 8.12 22.16 8.68
CA VAL A 87 7.04 23.10 9.05
C VAL A 87 7.19 24.43 8.30
N GLN A 88 8.38 24.98 8.26
CA GLN A 88 8.66 26.22 7.52
C GLN A 88 8.37 26.10 6.03
N GLU A 89 8.73 24.96 5.40
CA GLU A 89 8.39 24.69 3.99
C GLU A 89 6.88 24.66 3.79
N ILE A 90 6.12 24.02 4.71
CA ILE A 90 4.65 23.98 4.64
C ILE A 90 4.05 25.39 4.81
N GLU A 91 4.57 26.19 5.71
CA GLU A 91 4.12 27.59 5.93
C GLU A 91 4.37 28.46 4.69
N ASN A 92 5.54 28.35 4.10
CA ASN A 92 5.94 29.13 2.92
C ASN A 92 5.07 28.82 1.67
N GLU A 93 4.54 27.60 1.59
CA GLU A 93 3.67 27.18 0.46
C GLU A 93 2.25 27.73 0.54
N GLU A 94 1.82 28.26 1.71
CA GLU A 94 0.49 28.87 1.91
C GLU A 94 -0.67 27.98 1.45
N TYR A 95 -0.79 26.75 1.97
CA TYR A 95 -1.87 25.82 1.64
C TYR A 95 -3.24 26.32 2.10
N ASP A 96 -4.26 26.10 1.26
CA ASP A 96 -5.65 26.33 1.63
C ASP A 96 -6.26 25.19 2.43
N TYR A 97 -5.79 23.94 2.21
CA TYR A 97 -6.27 22.75 2.88
C TYR A 97 -5.16 21.74 3.13
N ILE A 98 -5.18 21.11 4.31
CA ILE A 98 -4.30 19.98 4.64
C ILE A 98 -5.13 18.73 4.88
N ILE A 99 -4.80 17.65 4.15
CA ILE A 99 -5.46 16.35 4.20
C ILE A 99 -4.50 15.36 4.88
N ASP A 100 -4.76 15.07 6.15
CA ASP A 100 -3.93 14.17 6.97
C ASP A 100 -4.43 12.72 6.88
N LEU A 101 -3.81 11.95 6.01
CA LEU A 101 -4.05 10.51 5.87
C LEU A 101 -3.09 9.65 6.72
N HIS A 102 -2.26 10.31 7.56
CA HIS A 102 -1.33 9.62 8.48
C HIS A 102 -1.83 9.60 9.92
N HIS A 103 -2.33 10.72 10.42
CA HIS A 103 -2.95 10.92 11.74
C HIS A 103 -2.12 10.35 12.90
N ASN A 104 -0.96 10.94 13.17
CA ASN A 104 -0.09 10.59 14.30
C ASN A 104 0.39 11.82 15.04
N LEU A 105 1.26 11.65 16.06
CA LEU A 105 1.79 12.76 16.87
C LEU A 105 2.54 13.80 16.03
N ARG A 106 3.22 13.39 14.93
CA ARG A 106 3.92 14.35 14.06
C ARG A 106 2.92 15.19 13.26
N THR A 107 1.88 14.59 12.70
CA THR A 107 0.83 15.34 11.97
C THR A 107 0.02 16.21 12.93
N LEU A 108 -0.20 15.76 14.16
CA LEU A 108 -0.81 16.60 15.20
C LEU A 108 0.06 17.82 15.52
N ARG A 109 1.40 17.65 15.58
CA ARG A 109 2.33 18.76 15.77
C ARG A 109 2.30 19.75 14.60
N ILE A 110 2.24 19.26 13.35
CA ILE A 110 2.05 20.13 12.17
C ILE A 110 0.74 20.92 12.32
N LYS A 111 -0.36 20.25 12.64
CA LYS A 111 -1.67 20.87 12.83
C LYS A 111 -1.65 21.99 13.89
N ASN A 112 -0.93 21.79 15.00
CA ASN A 112 -0.83 22.76 16.07
C ASN A 112 0.05 23.97 15.73
N LEU A 113 1.01 23.82 14.83
CA LEU A 113 1.88 24.91 14.36
C LEU A 113 1.22 25.69 13.24
N ILE A 114 0.54 25.01 12.30
CA ILE A 114 -0.15 25.63 11.16
C ILE A 114 -1.65 25.80 11.49
N ARG A 115 -1.96 26.79 12.36
CA ARG A 115 -3.30 26.93 12.97
C ARG A 115 -4.39 27.44 12.03
N ASP A 116 -4.05 28.21 11.02
CA ASP A 116 -5.02 28.94 10.20
C ASP A 116 -5.47 28.18 8.95
N VAL A 117 -4.99 26.94 8.76
CA VAL A 117 -5.33 26.10 7.62
C VAL A 117 -6.31 25.00 8.02
N PRO A 118 -7.46 24.85 7.32
CA PRO A 118 -8.38 23.73 7.51
C PRO A 118 -7.67 22.37 7.39
N PHE A 119 -7.80 21.54 8.42
CA PHE A 119 -7.07 20.29 8.58
C PHE A 119 -8.04 19.11 8.68
N TYR A 120 -8.07 18.25 7.65
CA TYR A 120 -8.93 17.08 7.57
C TYR A 120 -8.14 15.83 7.88
N SER A 121 -8.45 15.12 8.96
CA SER A 121 -7.75 13.90 9.39
C SER A 121 -8.66 12.69 9.30
N PHE A 122 -8.12 11.58 8.77
CA PHE A 122 -8.88 10.34 8.71
C PHE A 122 -8.94 9.62 10.07
N ASN A 123 -10.00 8.84 10.29
CA ASN A 123 -10.14 8.06 11.52
C ASN A 123 -9.40 6.73 11.44
N LYS A 124 -8.36 6.56 12.26
CA LYS A 124 -7.53 5.34 12.33
C LYS A 124 -8.23 4.11 12.94
N LEU A 125 -9.32 4.30 13.68
CA LEU A 125 -9.98 3.27 14.47
C LEU A 125 -9.04 2.54 15.46
N ASN A 126 -8.06 3.26 16.01
CA ASN A 126 -7.02 2.68 16.84
C ASN A 126 -7.56 1.94 18.07
N ILE A 127 -8.59 2.49 18.73
CA ILE A 127 -9.23 1.87 19.90
C ILE A 127 -9.93 0.56 19.50
N LYS A 128 -10.73 0.57 18.43
CA LYS A 128 -11.42 -0.64 17.95
C LYS A 128 -10.42 -1.72 17.52
N LYS A 129 -9.34 -1.35 16.82
CA LYS A 129 -8.25 -2.27 16.46
C LYS A 129 -7.54 -2.81 17.69
N TRP A 130 -7.32 -1.99 18.71
CA TRP A 130 -6.72 -2.41 19.98
C TRP A 130 -7.62 -3.40 20.73
N ILE A 131 -8.93 -3.13 20.84
CA ILE A 131 -9.90 -4.05 21.42
C ILE A 131 -9.85 -5.39 20.67
N TYR A 132 -9.85 -5.37 19.34
CA TYR A 132 -9.84 -6.59 18.55
C TYR A 132 -8.53 -7.39 18.72
N THR A 133 -7.37 -6.73 18.78
CA THR A 133 -6.09 -7.45 18.98
C THR A 133 -5.94 -8.04 20.37
N ASN A 134 -6.48 -7.40 21.42
CA ASN A 134 -6.30 -7.85 22.79
C ASN A 134 -7.45 -8.73 23.29
N PHE A 135 -8.69 -8.38 23.01
CA PHE A 135 -9.88 -9.09 23.51
C PHE A 135 -10.57 -9.98 22.47
N LYS A 136 -10.12 -9.95 21.20
CA LYS A 136 -10.70 -10.70 20.06
C LYS A 136 -12.15 -10.30 19.74
N ILE A 137 -12.61 -9.15 20.23
CA ILE A 137 -13.92 -8.59 19.95
C ILE A 137 -13.81 -7.68 18.72
N ASN A 138 -14.37 -8.12 17.60
CA ASN A 138 -14.38 -7.36 16.37
C ASN A 138 -15.56 -6.38 16.31
N THR A 139 -15.29 -5.10 16.55
CA THR A 139 -16.25 -3.99 16.41
C THR A 139 -15.88 -3.06 15.24
N LEU A 140 -14.98 -3.50 14.35
CA LEU A 140 -14.56 -2.73 13.20
C LEU A 140 -15.69 -2.64 12.17
N PRO A 141 -15.88 -1.47 11.54
CA PRO A 141 -16.78 -1.36 10.39
C PRO A 141 -16.22 -2.17 9.22
N GLN A 142 -17.10 -2.79 8.44
CA GLN A 142 -16.72 -3.48 7.21
C GLN A 142 -16.51 -2.47 6.07
N VAL A 143 -15.57 -1.55 6.26
CA VAL A 143 -15.24 -0.48 5.33
C VAL A 143 -13.75 -0.52 5.03
N HIS A 144 -13.42 -0.53 3.74
CA HIS A 144 -12.03 -0.56 3.31
C HIS A 144 -11.30 0.73 3.71
N ILE A 145 -9.97 0.64 3.94
CA ILE A 145 -9.16 1.80 4.36
C ILE A 145 -9.20 2.93 3.31
N VAL A 146 -9.28 2.59 2.02
CA VAL A 146 -9.41 3.58 0.92
C VAL A 146 -10.68 4.39 1.06
N ASP A 147 -11.82 3.75 1.36
CA ASP A 147 -13.10 4.45 1.52
C ASP A 147 -13.08 5.37 2.75
N ARG A 148 -12.34 4.97 3.79
CA ARG A 148 -12.09 5.81 4.97
C ARG A 148 -11.16 6.98 4.68
N TYR A 149 -10.20 6.83 3.75
CA TYR A 149 -9.40 7.94 3.24
C TYR A 149 -10.25 8.87 2.39
N MET A 150 -11.10 8.34 1.51
CA MET A 150 -12.03 9.14 0.69
C MET A 150 -13.00 9.95 1.55
N ALA A 151 -13.53 9.38 2.64
CA ALA A 151 -14.39 10.10 3.58
C ALA A 151 -13.73 11.36 4.18
N THR A 152 -12.39 11.43 4.20
CA THR A 152 -11.66 12.61 4.68
C THR A 152 -11.85 13.82 3.77
N VAL A 153 -12.11 13.60 2.48
CA VAL A 153 -12.26 14.65 1.45
C VAL A 153 -13.70 14.85 0.98
N GLU A 154 -14.67 14.13 1.52
CA GLU A 154 -16.10 14.27 1.17
C GLU A 154 -16.62 15.69 1.38
N LYS A 155 -16.19 16.36 2.46
CA LYS A 155 -16.57 17.75 2.74
C LYS A 155 -16.06 18.75 1.70
N LEU A 156 -15.08 18.35 0.89
CA LEU A 156 -14.58 19.11 -0.26
C LEU A 156 -15.34 18.75 -1.54
N GLY A 157 -16.40 17.94 -1.47
CA GLY A 157 -17.17 17.48 -2.62
C GLY A 157 -16.42 16.50 -3.52
N VAL A 158 -15.38 15.84 -2.99
CA VAL A 158 -14.60 14.83 -3.71
C VAL A 158 -15.25 13.46 -3.52
N VAL A 159 -15.58 12.81 -4.62
CA VAL A 159 -16.25 11.50 -4.65
C VAL A 159 -15.29 10.44 -5.18
N ASN A 160 -15.35 9.23 -4.61
CA ASN A 160 -14.58 8.09 -5.09
C ASN A 160 -15.06 7.67 -6.48
N ASP A 161 -14.18 7.66 -7.46
CA ASP A 161 -14.49 7.29 -8.85
C ASP A 161 -14.56 5.76 -9.11
N GLY A 162 -14.28 4.96 -8.10
CA GLY A 162 -14.36 3.50 -8.17
C GLY A 162 -13.26 2.82 -9.00
N LEU A 163 -12.32 3.57 -9.57
CA LEU A 163 -11.28 3.02 -10.46
C LEU A 163 -10.18 2.24 -9.73
N GLY A 164 -10.17 2.23 -8.39
CA GLY A 164 -9.19 1.52 -7.58
C GLY A 164 -7.92 2.32 -7.36
N LEU A 165 -6.80 1.62 -7.16
CA LEU A 165 -5.50 2.21 -6.84
C LEU A 165 -4.73 2.60 -8.10
N ASP A 166 -3.74 3.50 -7.95
CA ASP A 166 -2.78 3.87 -8.98
C ASP A 166 -1.35 3.56 -8.55
N TYR A 167 -0.52 3.21 -9.52
CA TYR A 167 0.93 3.18 -9.39
C TYR A 167 1.57 3.51 -10.75
N PHE A 168 2.46 4.49 -10.77
CA PHE A 168 3.08 4.98 -11.99
C PHE A 168 4.58 4.67 -11.97
N ILE A 169 5.03 3.94 -12.97
CA ILE A 169 6.44 3.55 -13.14
C ILE A 169 7.04 4.46 -14.21
N PRO A 170 8.14 5.19 -13.91
CA PRO A 170 8.83 5.96 -14.92
C PRO A 170 9.42 5.03 -16.00
N GLU A 171 9.48 5.48 -17.24
CA GLU A 171 9.97 4.67 -18.36
C GLU A 171 11.40 4.16 -18.14
N SER A 172 12.24 4.97 -17.50
CA SER A 172 13.63 4.63 -17.15
C SER A 172 13.78 3.51 -16.12
N GLU A 173 12.71 3.18 -15.37
CA GLU A 173 12.69 2.14 -14.34
C GLU A 173 11.85 0.92 -14.74
N LYS A 174 11.51 0.78 -16.02
CA LYS A 174 10.93 -0.46 -16.54
C LYS A 174 11.99 -1.54 -16.71
N VAL A 175 11.64 -2.76 -16.36
CA VAL A 175 12.52 -3.92 -16.50
C VAL A 175 12.65 -4.30 -17.97
N LYS A 176 13.88 -4.49 -18.44
CA LYS A 176 14.19 -4.88 -19.81
C LYS A 176 14.16 -6.41 -19.94
N GLU A 177 13.96 -6.90 -21.15
CA GLU A 177 13.93 -8.35 -21.42
C GLU A 177 15.19 -9.08 -20.96
N GLY A 178 16.37 -8.43 -21.01
CA GLY A 178 17.63 -8.99 -20.53
C GLY A 178 17.82 -9.02 -19.02
N ASP A 179 16.96 -8.35 -18.25
CA ASP A 179 17.09 -8.26 -16.79
C ASP A 179 16.48 -9.47 -16.06
N ILE A 180 15.64 -10.26 -16.75
CA ILE A 180 15.03 -11.49 -16.24
C ILE A 180 15.34 -12.68 -17.15
N PRO A 181 15.34 -13.93 -16.64
CA PRO A 181 15.63 -15.11 -17.46
C PRO A 181 14.66 -15.27 -18.64
N PHE A 182 15.16 -15.70 -19.78
CA PHE A 182 14.37 -15.91 -21.01
C PHE A 182 13.16 -16.81 -20.79
N SER A 183 13.29 -17.84 -19.95
CA SER A 183 12.20 -18.75 -19.58
C SER A 183 11.00 -18.07 -18.94
N HIS A 184 11.16 -16.85 -18.41
CA HIS A 184 10.10 -16.08 -17.73
C HIS A 184 9.43 -15.05 -18.66
N LEU A 185 9.98 -14.76 -19.83
CA LEU A 185 9.43 -13.74 -20.75
C LEU A 185 8.03 -14.07 -21.26
N HIS A 186 7.68 -15.36 -21.34
CA HIS A 186 6.35 -15.81 -21.80
C HIS A 186 5.28 -15.84 -20.69
N GLY A 187 5.63 -15.39 -19.49
CA GLY A 187 4.75 -15.25 -18.35
C GLY A 187 5.21 -16.03 -17.13
N TYR A 188 4.93 -15.48 -15.97
CA TYR A 188 5.36 -16.00 -14.67
C TYR A 188 4.38 -15.64 -13.55
N VAL A 189 4.52 -16.35 -12.44
CA VAL A 189 3.90 -16.01 -11.16
C VAL A 189 4.89 -15.17 -10.35
N ALA A 190 4.51 -13.96 -9.92
CA ALA A 190 5.30 -13.18 -9.00
C ALA A 190 4.93 -13.53 -7.55
N ILE A 191 5.91 -13.93 -6.74
CA ILE A 191 5.70 -14.23 -5.31
C ILE A 191 6.47 -13.22 -4.46
N ALA A 192 5.75 -12.36 -3.75
CA ALA A 192 6.35 -11.43 -2.79
C ALA A 192 6.63 -12.16 -1.47
N ILE A 193 7.90 -12.55 -1.25
CA ILE A 193 8.33 -13.26 -0.04
C ILE A 193 8.69 -12.32 1.11
N GLY A 194 8.97 -11.04 0.81
CA GLY A 194 9.35 -10.02 1.79
C GLY A 194 8.15 -9.40 2.51
N ALA A 195 8.37 -8.95 3.74
CA ALA A 195 7.45 -8.12 4.52
C ALA A 195 8.21 -7.35 5.60
N ALA A 196 7.65 -6.22 6.05
CA ALA A 196 8.26 -5.41 7.12
C ALA A 196 8.36 -6.12 8.48
N HIS A 197 7.54 -7.15 8.71
CA HIS A 197 7.52 -7.94 9.94
C HIS A 197 7.55 -9.42 9.62
N ASN A 198 8.40 -10.18 10.31
CA ASN A 198 8.58 -11.61 10.02
C ASN A 198 7.31 -12.43 10.27
N THR A 199 6.45 -12.01 11.20
CA THR A 199 5.17 -12.71 11.44
C THR A 199 4.15 -12.55 10.30
N LYS A 200 4.46 -11.77 9.27
CA LYS A 200 3.68 -11.67 8.02
C LYS A 200 4.21 -12.56 6.90
N LYS A 201 5.44 -13.11 7.03
CA LYS A 201 6.09 -13.91 6.00
C LYS A 201 5.77 -15.40 6.17
N LEU A 202 5.52 -16.10 5.08
CA LEU A 202 5.56 -17.57 5.09
C LEU A 202 6.97 -18.05 5.41
N PRO A 203 7.12 -19.13 6.20
CA PRO A 203 8.41 -19.79 6.39
C PRO A 203 9.01 -20.26 5.06
N VAL A 204 10.33 -20.30 4.98
CA VAL A 204 11.06 -20.73 3.77
C VAL A 204 10.60 -22.12 3.30
N GLU A 205 10.42 -23.06 4.22
CA GLU A 205 9.97 -24.42 3.88
C GLU A 205 8.56 -24.43 3.29
N LYS A 206 7.66 -23.55 3.75
CA LYS A 206 6.33 -23.39 3.14
C LYS A 206 6.40 -22.77 1.76
N LEU A 207 7.32 -21.85 1.53
CA LEU A 207 7.55 -21.28 0.19
C LEU A 207 8.15 -22.30 -0.77
N LYS A 208 9.09 -23.16 -0.31
CA LYS A 208 9.60 -24.30 -1.10
C LYS A 208 8.47 -25.24 -1.49
N GLU A 209 7.65 -25.68 -0.52
CA GLU A 209 6.47 -26.50 -0.76
C GLU A 209 5.54 -25.88 -1.81
N LEU A 210 5.32 -24.57 -1.74
CA LEU A 210 4.45 -23.85 -2.67
C LEU A 210 5.03 -23.82 -4.09
N VAL A 211 6.31 -23.44 -4.25
CA VAL A 211 6.91 -23.30 -5.58
C VAL A 211 7.10 -24.65 -6.28
N GLU A 212 7.29 -25.76 -5.54
CA GLU A 212 7.30 -27.11 -6.09
C GLU A 212 5.96 -27.48 -6.78
N LYS A 213 4.84 -27.04 -6.18
CA LYS A 213 3.48 -27.33 -6.65
C LYS A 213 3.03 -26.43 -7.80
N ILE A 214 3.60 -25.25 -7.96
CA ILE A 214 3.34 -24.34 -9.08
C ILE A 214 4.08 -24.82 -10.32
N LYS A 215 3.37 -25.02 -11.45
CA LYS A 215 3.94 -25.51 -12.70
C LYS A 215 4.53 -24.42 -13.61
N HIS A 216 4.25 -23.17 -13.32
CA HIS A 216 4.66 -22.03 -14.13
C HIS A 216 6.00 -21.44 -13.62
N PRO A 217 6.75 -20.71 -14.47
CA PRO A 217 7.89 -19.93 -14.02
C PRO A 217 7.53 -19.01 -12.85
N VAL A 218 8.45 -18.84 -11.91
CA VAL A 218 8.25 -18.05 -10.67
C VAL A 218 9.33 -17.01 -10.54
N ILE A 219 8.95 -15.76 -10.23
CA ILE A 219 9.86 -14.70 -9.81
C ILE A 219 9.60 -14.38 -8.34
N LEU A 220 10.62 -14.57 -7.51
CA LEU A 220 10.57 -14.20 -6.09
C LEU A 220 10.94 -12.73 -5.92
N LEU A 221 10.10 -11.98 -5.20
CA LEU A 221 10.29 -10.55 -4.91
C LEU A 221 10.46 -10.31 -3.41
N GLY A 222 11.46 -9.51 -3.07
CA GLY A 222 11.78 -9.15 -1.69
C GLY A 222 12.87 -8.09 -1.63
N GLY A 223 13.14 -7.57 -0.43
CA GLY A 223 14.26 -6.66 -0.19
C GLY A 223 15.62 -7.39 -0.17
N LYS A 224 16.68 -6.63 0.04
CA LYS A 224 18.04 -7.19 0.23
C LYS A 224 18.11 -8.16 1.40
N GLU A 225 17.31 -7.91 2.42
CA GLU A 225 17.17 -8.76 3.62
C GLU A 225 16.53 -10.13 3.32
N ASP A 226 15.84 -10.26 2.19
CA ASP A 226 15.18 -11.50 1.78
C ASP A 226 16.02 -12.31 0.77
N LEU A 227 17.18 -11.80 0.32
CA LEU A 227 18.02 -12.39 -0.71
C LEU A 227 18.39 -13.86 -0.39
N SER A 228 18.95 -14.11 0.82
CA SER A 228 19.37 -15.45 1.24
C SER A 228 18.19 -16.44 1.35
N ASN A 229 17.03 -15.99 1.78
CA ASN A 229 15.82 -16.82 1.79
C ASN A 229 15.36 -17.11 0.37
N GLY A 230 15.42 -16.12 -0.52
CA GLY A 230 15.10 -16.30 -1.94
C GLY A 230 16.03 -17.30 -2.62
N GLU A 231 17.33 -17.30 -2.30
CA GLU A 231 18.30 -18.30 -2.80
C GLU A 231 17.93 -19.72 -2.38
N LYS A 232 17.67 -19.93 -1.08
CA LYS A 232 17.24 -21.24 -0.56
C LYS A 232 15.96 -21.76 -1.21
N ILE A 233 15.05 -20.87 -1.60
CA ILE A 233 13.82 -21.26 -2.31
C ILE A 233 14.14 -21.57 -3.78
N ALA A 234 14.98 -20.76 -4.42
CA ALA A 234 15.33 -20.96 -5.83
C ALA A 234 16.16 -22.24 -6.08
N GLU A 235 16.93 -22.70 -5.09
CA GLU A 235 17.65 -23.99 -5.13
C GLU A 235 16.73 -25.20 -5.38
N THR A 236 15.43 -25.09 -5.07
CA THR A 236 14.44 -26.16 -5.31
C THR A 236 14.28 -26.47 -6.80
N ASP A 237 14.29 -25.43 -7.65
CA ASP A 237 14.26 -25.56 -9.12
C ASP A 237 14.85 -24.29 -9.76
N PRO A 238 16.18 -24.23 -9.97
CA PRO A 238 16.87 -23.02 -10.45
C PRO A 238 16.47 -22.57 -11.87
N ILE A 239 15.85 -23.44 -12.67
CA ILE A 239 15.38 -23.10 -14.02
C ILE A 239 14.02 -22.40 -13.95
N LYS A 240 13.15 -22.91 -13.10
CA LYS A 240 11.77 -22.41 -12.94
C LYS A 240 11.69 -21.18 -12.02
N ILE A 241 12.59 -21.09 -11.02
CA ILE A 241 12.48 -20.07 -9.97
C ILE A 241 13.62 -19.05 -10.08
N TYR A 242 13.26 -17.83 -10.40
CA TYR A 242 14.22 -16.72 -10.43
C TYR A 242 14.14 -15.90 -9.13
N ASN A 243 15.25 -15.87 -8.38
CA ASN A 243 15.37 -15.02 -7.21
C ASN A 243 15.71 -13.58 -7.62
N ALA A 244 14.72 -12.69 -7.56
CA ALA A 244 14.86 -11.26 -7.82
C ALA A 244 15.00 -10.41 -6.54
N CYS A 245 15.05 -11.04 -5.35
CA CYS A 245 15.16 -10.34 -4.08
C CYS A 245 16.43 -9.49 -4.02
N GLY A 246 16.28 -8.20 -3.71
CA GLY A 246 17.38 -7.26 -3.57
C GLY A 246 18.09 -6.85 -4.86
N LYS A 247 17.70 -7.38 -6.01
CA LYS A 247 18.31 -7.09 -7.33
C LYS A 247 17.66 -5.90 -8.03
N PHE A 248 16.41 -5.60 -7.72
CA PHE A 248 15.60 -4.58 -8.35
C PHE A 248 15.18 -3.50 -7.35
N SER A 249 15.05 -2.27 -7.85
CA SER A 249 14.42 -1.17 -7.11
C SER A 249 12.94 -1.46 -6.85
N LEU A 250 12.27 -0.59 -6.07
CA LEU A 250 10.84 -0.73 -5.82
C LEU A 250 10.02 -0.60 -7.11
N ASN A 251 10.38 0.35 -8.00
CA ASN A 251 9.66 0.56 -9.25
C ASN A 251 9.90 -0.57 -10.27
N GLU A 252 11.13 -1.07 -10.38
CA GLU A 252 11.43 -2.25 -11.19
C GLU A 252 10.70 -3.49 -10.64
N SER A 253 10.67 -3.69 -9.32
CA SER A 253 9.88 -4.77 -8.69
C SER A 253 8.38 -4.61 -8.97
N ALA A 254 7.88 -3.38 -8.99
CA ALA A 254 6.50 -3.08 -9.38
C ALA A 254 6.25 -3.39 -10.87
N ASP A 255 7.24 -3.18 -11.72
CA ASP A 255 7.14 -3.54 -13.14
C ASP A 255 7.10 -5.05 -13.36
N ILE A 256 7.90 -5.81 -12.60
CA ILE A 256 7.81 -7.28 -12.57
C ILE A 256 6.40 -7.72 -12.13
N VAL A 257 5.83 -7.09 -11.11
CA VAL A 257 4.44 -7.37 -10.68
C VAL A 257 3.43 -7.01 -11.77
N ARG A 258 3.61 -5.88 -12.45
CA ARG A 258 2.73 -5.44 -13.55
C ARG A 258 2.67 -6.46 -14.68
N ASN A 259 3.80 -7.07 -15.02
CA ASN A 259 3.93 -8.04 -16.12
C ASN A 259 3.63 -9.50 -15.70
N ALA A 260 3.48 -9.78 -14.38
CA ALA A 260 3.12 -11.11 -13.90
C ALA A 260 1.71 -11.54 -14.34
N LYS A 261 1.50 -12.83 -14.60
CA LYS A 261 0.16 -13.40 -14.83
C LYS A 261 -0.64 -13.50 -13.55
N LEU A 262 0.01 -13.82 -12.45
CA LEU A 262 -0.60 -13.97 -11.13
C LEU A 262 0.36 -13.44 -10.08
N VAL A 263 -0.16 -12.88 -9.00
CA VAL A 263 0.65 -12.41 -7.86
C VAL A 263 0.24 -13.16 -6.60
N ILE A 264 1.21 -13.77 -5.93
CA ILE A 264 1.03 -14.33 -4.59
C ILE A 264 1.76 -13.40 -3.62
N SER A 265 1.06 -12.87 -2.63
CA SER A 265 1.66 -11.89 -1.72
C SER A 265 1.11 -12.04 -0.31
N HIS A 266 1.96 -11.77 0.66
CA HIS A 266 1.52 -11.50 2.03
C HIS A 266 0.78 -10.15 2.13
N ASP A 267 0.21 -9.83 3.30
CA ASP A 267 -0.32 -8.50 3.65
C ASP A 267 0.83 -7.47 3.69
N THR A 268 1.27 -6.98 2.52
CA THR A 268 2.44 -6.11 2.33
C THR A 268 2.19 -5.02 1.31
N GLY A 269 3.18 -4.12 1.14
CA GLY A 269 3.12 -3.06 0.13
C GLY A 269 2.98 -3.59 -1.29
N MET A 270 3.63 -4.71 -1.61
CA MET A 270 3.60 -5.32 -2.94
C MET A 270 2.20 -5.82 -3.32
N MET A 271 1.41 -6.31 -2.35
CA MET A 271 0.00 -6.67 -2.55
C MET A 271 -0.83 -5.48 -3.07
N HIS A 272 -0.60 -4.29 -2.52
CA HIS A 272 -1.32 -3.09 -2.93
C HIS A 272 -0.82 -2.54 -4.26
N ILE A 273 0.47 -2.68 -4.58
CA ILE A 273 1.03 -2.39 -5.91
C ILE A 273 0.40 -3.32 -6.96
N ALA A 274 0.30 -4.62 -6.66
CA ALA A 274 -0.39 -5.57 -7.55
C ALA A 274 -1.86 -5.19 -7.77
N ALA A 275 -2.55 -4.73 -6.73
CA ALA A 275 -3.92 -4.25 -6.83
C ALA A 275 -4.05 -2.98 -7.69
N ALA A 276 -3.04 -2.09 -7.67
CA ALA A 276 -3.01 -0.91 -8.55
C ALA A 276 -2.93 -1.30 -10.03
N PHE A 277 -2.22 -2.38 -10.35
CA PHE A 277 -2.15 -2.94 -11.72
C PHE A 277 -3.28 -3.91 -12.05
N LYS A 278 -4.31 -4.03 -11.20
CA LYS A 278 -5.47 -4.93 -11.43
C LYS A 278 -5.09 -6.39 -11.63
N LYS A 279 -3.99 -6.82 -11.02
CA LYS A 279 -3.57 -8.23 -11.10
C LYS A 279 -4.51 -9.14 -10.31
N ASN A 280 -4.61 -10.39 -10.73
CA ASN A 280 -5.17 -11.45 -9.89
C ASN A 280 -4.23 -11.71 -8.72
N ILE A 281 -4.74 -11.71 -7.48
CA ILE A 281 -3.90 -11.76 -6.26
C ILE A 281 -4.34 -12.91 -5.35
N LEU A 282 -3.41 -13.78 -5.00
CA LEU A 282 -3.58 -14.72 -3.90
C LEU A 282 -2.91 -14.11 -2.65
N SER A 283 -3.73 -13.64 -1.72
CA SER A 283 -3.27 -12.91 -0.55
C SER A 283 -3.18 -13.80 0.69
N VAL A 284 -1.99 -13.95 1.25
CA VAL A 284 -1.71 -14.81 2.41
C VAL A 284 -1.64 -13.98 3.69
N TRP A 285 -2.47 -14.34 4.66
CA TRP A 285 -2.65 -13.58 5.89
C TRP A 285 -2.25 -14.39 7.12
N GLY A 286 -1.24 -13.90 7.85
CA GLY A 286 -0.74 -14.53 9.08
C GLY A 286 -1.32 -13.90 10.35
N ASN A 287 -0.52 -13.12 11.06
CA ASN A 287 -0.87 -12.49 12.33
C ASN A 287 -1.91 -11.35 12.23
N THR A 288 -2.03 -10.73 11.07
CA THR A 288 -3.06 -9.72 10.73
C THR A 288 -4.30 -10.38 10.12
N VAL A 289 -5.36 -9.61 9.91
CA VAL A 289 -6.63 -10.11 9.38
C VAL A 289 -7.22 -9.18 8.32
N PRO A 290 -7.92 -9.72 7.31
CA PRO A 290 -8.60 -8.94 6.28
C PRO A 290 -9.58 -7.90 6.82
N SER A 291 -10.23 -8.19 7.95
CA SER A 291 -11.19 -7.29 8.61
C SER A 291 -10.58 -5.97 9.14
N PHE A 292 -9.26 -5.80 9.09
CA PHE A 292 -8.66 -4.47 9.27
C PHE A 292 -8.94 -3.51 8.10
N GLY A 293 -9.54 -4.02 7.00
CA GLY A 293 -9.94 -3.25 5.84
C GLY A 293 -8.78 -2.92 4.90
N MET A 294 -7.78 -3.79 4.80
CA MET A 294 -6.60 -3.59 3.96
C MET A 294 -6.39 -4.73 2.94
N THR A 295 -7.46 -5.35 2.50
CA THR A 295 -7.43 -6.32 1.39
C THR A 295 -7.04 -5.66 0.06
N PRO A 296 -6.70 -6.41 -1.01
CA PRO A 296 -6.56 -5.83 -2.33
C PRO A 296 -7.80 -5.04 -2.75
N TYR A 297 -7.63 -3.80 -3.21
CA TYR A 297 -8.74 -2.88 -3.47
C TYR A 297 -9.14 -2.86 -4.95
N LYS A 298 -10.43 -3.16 -5.22
CA LYS A 298 -11.01 -3.10 -6.58
C LYS A 298 -10.24 -3.91 -7.63
N THR A 299 -9.80 -5.11 -7.26
CA THR A 299 -9.20 -6.11 -8.15
C THR A 299 -9.65 -7.51 -7.73
N ASN A 300 -9.39 -8.52 -8.55
CA ASN A 300 -9.69 -9.91 -8.21
C ASN A 300 -8.66 -10.44 -7.21
N TYR A 301 -9.13 -11.04 -6.13
CA TYR A 301 -8.23 -11.65 -5.14
C TYR A 301 -8.89 -12.78 -4.38
N GLU A 302 -8.05 -13.69 -3.87
CA GLU A 302 -8.43 -14.72 -2.92
C GLU A 302 -7.66 -14.53 -1.61
N VAL A 303 -8.29 -14.88 -0.50
CA VAL A 303 -7.70 -14.76 0.84
C VAL A 303 -7.35 -16.15 1.37
N PHE A 304 -6.08 -16.35 1.68
CA PHE A 304 -5.58 -17.55 2.35
C PHE A 304 -5.19 -17.21 3.78
N GLN A 305 -5.79 -17.90 4.73
CA GLN A 305 -5.55 -17.70 6.15
C GLN A 305 -5.94 -18.95 6.95
N VAL A 306 -5.26 -19.19 8.05
CA VAL A 306 -5.66 -20.21 9.00
C VAL A 306 -6.83 -19.68 9.82
N ASN A 307 -7.99 -20.30 9.69
CA ASN A 307 -9.21 -19.91 10.39
C ASN A 307 -9.21 -20.43 11.83
N LYS A 308 -10.05 -19.82 12.69
CA LYS A 308 -10.31 -20.26 14.07
C LYS A 308 -9.09 -20.30 15.00
N LEU A 309 -8.03 -19.53 14.71
CA LEU A 309 -6.93 -19.34 15.66
C LEU A 309 -7.30 -18.26 16.69
N TRP A 310 -7.44 -18.69 17.93
CA TRP A 310 -7.83 -17.81 19.05
C TRP A 310 -6.87 -16.63 19.27
N CYS A 311 -5.59 -16.79 18.90
CA CYS A 311 -4.57 -15.74 19.05
C CYS A 311 -4.63 -14.65 17.97
N ARG A 312 -5.39 -14.83 16.87
CA ARG A 312 -5.50 -13.86 15.78
C ARG A 312 -6.64 -12.87 15.96
N PRO A 313 -6.44 -11.60 15.54
CA PRO A 313 -5.16 -10.97 15.24
C PRO A 313 -4.34 -10.75 16.51
N CYS A 314 -3.02 -10.98 16.47
CA CYS A 314 -2.16 -10.72 17.63
C CYS A 314 -1.52 -9.33 17.60
N SER A 315 -1.58 -8.62 16.47
CA SER A 315 -1.09 -7.26 16.34
C SER A 315 -1.82 -6.53 15.21
N LYS A 316 -1.75 -5.20 15.23
CA LYS A 316 -2.25 -4.34 14.15
C LYS A 316 -1.32 -4.35 12.92
N THR A 317 -0.04 -4.64 13.11
CA THR A 317 1.01 -4.48 12.08
C THR A 317 1.86 -5.72 11.87
N GLY A 318 2.27 -6.41 12.92
CA GLY A 318 3.18 -7.55 12.92
C GLY A 318 4.19 -7.48 14.05
N PHE A 319 5.00 -8.52 14.16
CA PHE A 319 6.12 -8.68 15.09
C PHE A 319 7.30 -9.31 14.37
N ASP A 320 8.49 -9.24 14.96
CA ASP A 320 9.67 -9.94 14.46
C ASP A 320 9.61 -11.45 14.74
N LYS A 321 8.97 -11.85 15.85
CA LYS A 321 8.74 -13.24 16.22
C LYS A 321 7.31 -13.45 16.71
N CYS A 322 6.78 -14.66 16.53
CA CYS A 322 5.47 -15.02 17.07
C CYS A 322 5.52 -14.95 18.61
N PRO A 323 4.66 -14.13 19.26
CA PRO A 323 4.67 -14.01 20.73
C PRO A 323 4.42 -15.32 21.47
N LEU A 324 3.72 -16.27 20.83
CA LEU A 324 3.41 -17.58 21.40
C LEU A 324 4.32 -18.71 20.90
N GLY A 325 5.32 -18.39 20.07
CA GLY A 325 6.30 -19.33 19.53
C GLY A 325 5.80 -20.32 18.47
N HIS A 326 4.50 -20.65 18.43
CA HIS A 326 3.98 -21.73 17.57
C HIS A 326 3.81 -21.36 16.10
N PHE A 327 3.70 -20.09 15.75
CA PHE A 327 3.54 -19.51 14.41
C PHE A 327 2.52 -20.24 13.49
N LYS A 328 1.48 -20.86 14.09
CA LYS A 328 0.46 -21.66 13.39
C LYS A 328 -0.22 -20.92 12.24
N CYS A 329 -0.45 -19.60 12.40
CA CYS A 329 -1.10 -18.78 11.38
C CYS A 329 -0.35 -18.76 10.03
N MET A 330 0.92 -19.15 9.99
CA MET A 330 1.72 -19.31 8.77
C MET A 330 2.12 -20.77 8.53
N ASN A 331 2.48 -21.52 9.58
CA ASN A 331 2.92 -22.91 9.45
C ASN A 331 1.78 -23.83 8.95
N GLU A 332 0.53 -23.56 9.33
CA GLU A 332 -0.63 -24.39 8.97
C GLU A 332 -1.36 -23.87 7.71
N GLN A 333 -0.77 -22.93 6.94
CA GLN A 333 -1.30 -22.54 5.63
C GLN A 333 -1.25 -23.73 4.67
N SER A 334 -2.33 -23.92 3.91
CA SER A 334 -2.41 -24.99 2.90
C SER A 334 -1.75 -24.55 1.60
N MET A 335 -0.58 -25.05 1.32
CA MET A 335 0.13 -24.79 0.06
C MET A 335 -0.58 -25.47 -1.12
N ASP A 336 -1.23 -26.60 -0.90
CA ASP A 336 -2.07 -27.26 -1.93
C ASP A 336 -3.22 -26.36 -2.37
N ALA A 337 -3.93 -25.75 -1.42
CA ALA A 337 -5.03 -24.84 -1.75
C ALA A 337 -4.57 -23.60 -2.53
N ILE A 338 -3.42 -23.02 -2.14
CA ILE A 338 -2.84 -21.86 -2.83
C ILE A 338 -2.41 -22.25 -4.24
N ALA A 339 -1.69 -23.38 -4.41
CA ALA A 339 -1.21 -23.85 -5.71
C ALA A 339 -2.37 -24.23 -6.64
N LEU A 340 -3.37 -24.95 -6.16
CA LEU A 340 -4.55 -25.31 -6.94
C LEU A 340 -5.31 -24.08 -7.45
N THR A 341 -5.44 -23.07 -6.59
CA THR A 341 -6.07 -21.80 -6.97
C THR A 341 -5.21 -21.06 -8.00
N ALA A 342 -3.87 -21.05 -7.83
CA ALA A 342 -2.96 -20.46 -8.80
C ALA A 342 -3.12 -21.11 -10.19
N GLU A 343 -3.09 -22.42 -10.27
CA GLU A 343 -3.29 -23.16 -11.54
C GLU A 343 -4.67 -22.87 -12.17
N THR A 344 -5.70 -22.69 -11.35
CA THR A 344 -7.05 -22.34 -11.83
C THR A 344 -7.08 -20.96 -12.50
N TYR A 345 -6.39 -19.96 -11.93
CA TYR A 345 -6.29 -18.63 -12.53
C TYR A 345 -5.46 -18.65 -13.82
N LEU A 346 -4.33 -19.36 -13.80
CA LEU A 346 -3.43 -19.47 -14.96
C LEU A 346 -4.05 -20.26 -16.12
N GLY A 347 -4.83 -21.31 -15.83
CA GLY A 347 -5.53 -22.10 -16.84
C GLY A 347 -6.71 -21.38 -17.52
N LYS A 348 -7.29 -20.36 -16.87
CA LYS A 348 -8.34 -19.52 -17.45
C LYS A 348 -7.81 -18.53 -18.49
N GLU A 349 -6.57 -18.05 -18.35
CA GLU A 349 -5.96 -17.11 -19.30
C GLU A 349 -5.60 -17.76 -20.64
N ILE A 350 -5.42 -19.08 -20.69
CA ILE A 350 -5.11 -19.83 -21.93
C ILE A 350 -6.36 -19.99 -22.83
N LYS A 351 -7.56 -19.75 -22.29
CA LYS A 351 -8.84 -19.96 -23.02
C LYS A 351 -9.47 -18.68 -23.57
N ASN A 352 -8.85 -17.51 -23.31
CA ASN A 352 -9.28 -16.21 -23.85
C ASN A 352 -8.23 -15.67 -24.84
#